data_28a12dc82423c2061aa52900ab29b48e
#
_entry.id   28a12dc82423c2061aa52900ab29b48e
#
_cell.length_a   1.000
_cell.length_b   1.000
_cell.length_c   1.000
_cell.angle_alpha   90.00
_cell.angle_beta   90.00
_cell.angle_gamma   90.00
#
_symmetry.space_group_name_H-M   'P 1'
#
loop_
_entity.id
_entity.type
_entity.pdbx_description
1 polymer ?
#
loop_
_entity_poly.entity_id
_entity_poly.type
_entity_poly.pdbx_seq_one_letter_code
_entity_poly.pdbx_strand_id
1 'polypeptide(L)'
;MATEKLSTFALKLFGMNLLKIHSISKKILVALLGAFLSIFLLFHASANLCILRNDGGAWYNAFCDFMGTNYVIKAFEIILLGAFLLHIALTLWLAVTNKMARPKGYHKPQRSKTHTGSKLQVWTGILIIACLLLHFMDFYFVKLGLVDGNLDFYQQAHQKFQIPYIAVCYLLFFVIVWFHMRHGFAAVFQTLGLYNYKYGKAIEIIGIIYATVICLMFATVVVITFLQVA
;
A
#
# COMPACT_ATOMS: atom_id res chain seq x y z
N MET A 1 -17.39 -11.18 -25.21
CA MET A 1 -18.41 -12.10 -24.65
C MET A 1 -17.94 -12.82 -23.38
N ALA A 2 -16.79 -13.54 -23.35
CA ALA A 2 -16.31 -14.20 -22.12
C ALA A 2 -15.86 -13.21 -21.03
N THR A 3 -15.16 -12.16 -21.39
CA THR A 3 -14.71 -11.08 -20.49
C THR A 3 -15.87 -10.27 -19.90
N GLU A 4 -16.95 -10.10 -20.64
CA GLU A 4 -18.15 -9.39 -20.21
C GLU A 4 -18.98 -10.21 -19.19
N LYS A 5 -19.04 -11.53 -19.38
CA LYS A 5 -19.67 -12.44 -18.41
C LYS A 5 -18.89 -12.54 -17.10
N LEU A 6 -17.56 -12.52 -17.14
CA LEU A 6 -16.72 -12.55 -15.94
C LEU A 6 -16.84 -11.24 -15.14
N SER A 7 -16.90 -10.09 -15.83
CA SER A 7 -17.12 -8.79 -15.20
C SER A 7 -18.50 -8.68 -14.54
N THR A 8 -19.51 -9.21 -15.21
CA THR A 8 -20.90 -9.20 -14.69
C THR A 8 -21.07 -10.14 -13.50
N PHE A 9 -20.35 -11.27 -13.48
CA PHE A 9 -20.36 -12.21 -12.37
C PHE A 9 -19.66 -11.64 -11.13
N ALA A 10 -18.46 -11.05 -11.29
CA ALA A 10 -17.74 -10.39 -10.20
C ALA A 10 -18.53 -9.21 -9.60
N LEU A 11 -19.27 -8.46 -10.43
CA LEU A 11 -20.12 -7.34 -10.00
C LEU A 11 -21.38 -7.79 -9.28
N LYS A 12 -21.95 -8.94 -9.64
CA LYS A 12 -23.08 -9.55 -8.91
C LYS A 12 -22.64 -10.06 -7.53
N LEU A 13 -21.42 -10.57 -7.41
CA LEU A 13 -20.87 -11.08 -6.14
C LEU A 13 -20.71 -9.96 -5.09
N PHE A 14 -20.41 -8.74 -5.51
CA PHE A 14 -20.25 -7.58 -4.62
C PHE A 14 -21.53 -6.74 -4.44
N GLY A 15 -22.65 -7.09 -5.06
CA GLY A 15 -23.94 -6.39 -4.91
C GLY A 15 -23.92 -4.90 -5.26
N MET A 16 -22.80 -4.39 -5.78
CA MET A 16 -22.59 -2.99 -6.06
C MET A 16 -22.64 -2.72 -7.57
N ASN A 17 -23.57 -1.85 -7.99
CA ASN A 17 -23.63 -1.32 -9.34
C ASN A 17 -22.50 -0.31 -9.60
N LEU A 18 -21.24 -0.72 -9.38
CA LEU A 18 -20.04 0.12 -9.58
C LEU A 18 -19.95 0.68 -11.01
N LEU A 19 -20.59 0.01 -11.98
CA LEU A 19 -20.68 0.47 -13.37
C LEU A 19 -21.50 1.77 -13.52
N LYS A 20 -22.48 2.01 -12.64
CA LYS A 20 -23.36 3.19 -12.68
C LYS A 20 -22.76 4.41 -11.95
N ILE A 21 -21.67 4.23 -11.19
CA ILE A 21 -21.02 5.35 -10.49
C ILE A 21 -20.27 6.22 -11.50
N HIS A 22 -20.47 7.53 -11.44
CA HIS A 22 -19.77 8.49 -12.30
C HIS A 22 -18.25 8.36 -12.19
N SER A 23 -17.52 8.60 -13.28
CA SER A 23 -16.05 8.51 -13.34
C SER A 23 -15.35 9.38 -12.27
N ILE A 24 -15.91 10.53 -11.94
CA ILE A 24 -15.38 11.45 -10.90
C ILE A 24 -15.51 10.80 -9.52
N SER A 25 -16.67 10.23 -9.19
CA SER A 25 -16.89 9.58 -7.88
C SER A 25 -15.94 8.40 -7.66
N LYS A 26 -15.62 7.62 -8.70
CA LYS A 26 -14.62 6.54 -8.61
C LYS A 26 -13.23 7.09 -8.29
N LYS A 27 -12.83 8.20 -8.91
CA LYS A 27 -11.54 8.84 -8.62
C LYS A 27 -11.47 9.37 -7.19
N ILE A 28 -12.54 10.01 -6.71
CA ILE A 28 -12.63 10.48 -5.33
C ILE A 28 -12.53 9.30 -4.36
N LEU A 29 -13.24 8.20 -4.62
CA LEU A 29 -13.18 7.01 -3.78
C LEU A 29 -11.76 6.41 -3.74
N VAL A 30 -11.08 6.29 -4.89
CA VAL A 30 -9.68 5.83 -4.94
C VAL A 30 -8.76 6.76 -4.15
N ALA A 31 -8.96 8.08 -4.22
CA ALA A 31 -8.17 9.04 -3.47
C ALA A 31 -8.37 8.90 -1.96
N LEU A 32 -9.62 8.76 -1.50
CA LEU A 32 -9.94 8.57 -0.08
C LEU A 32 -9.40 7.23 0.46
N LEU A 33 -9.55 6.14 -0.32
CA LEU A 33 -8.99 4.84 0.04
C LEU A 33 -7.46 4.90 0.11
N GLY A 34 -6.80 5.55 -0.85
CA GLY A 34 -5.35 5.73 -0.83
C GLY A 34 -4.87 6.56 0.36
N ALA A 35 -5.59 7.62 0.73
CA ALA A 35 -5.31 8.42 1.93
C ALA A 35 -5.46 7.57 3.20
N PHE A 36 -6.53 6.80 3.32
CA PHE A 36 -6.76 5.89 4.45
C PHE A 36 -5.63 4.85 4.57
N LEU A 37 -5.24 4.20 3.47
CA LEU A 37 -4.14 3.24 3.45
C LEU A 37 -2.80 3.87 3.80
N SER A 38 -2.56 5.13 3.40
CA SER A 38 -1.32 5.83 3.75
C SER A 38 -1.23 6.18 5.23
N ILE A 39 -2.36 6.53 5.87
CA ILE A 39 -2.45 6.73 7.33
C ILE A 39 -2.19 5.40 8.06
N PHE A 40 -2.78 4.32 7.59
CA PHE A 40 -2.49 2.98 8.12
C PHE A 40 -1.00 2.65 8.01
N LEU A 41 -0.35 2.98 6.88
CA LEU A 41 1.05 2.68 6.66
C LEU A 41 1.96 3.44 7.64
N LEU A 42 1.61 4.69 7.99
CA LEU A 42 2.31 5.44 9.04
C LEU A 42 2.17 4.75 10.39
N PHE A 43 0.95 4.35 10.77
CA PHE A 43 0.72 3.60 12.01
C PHE A 43 1.50 2.28 12.02
N HIS A 44 1.46 1.53 10.90
CA HIS A 44 2.16 0.27 10.75
C HIS A 44 3.68 0.42 10.86
N ALA A 45 4.27 1.45 10.25
CA ALA A 45 5.69 1.75 10.38
C ALA A 45 6.05 2.11 11.83
N SER A 46 5.24 2.93 12.50
CA SER A 46 5.44 3.33 13.89
C SER A 46 5.39 2.14 14.84
N ALA A 47 4.43 1.24 14.65
CA ALA A 47 4.30 0.01 15.43
C ALA A 47 5.51 -0.92 15.25
N ASN A 48 6.00 -1.05 14.01
CA ASN A 48 7.17 -1.89 13.72
C ASN A 48 8.47 -1.34 14.31
N LEU A 49 8.62 -0.02 14.50
CA LEU A 49 9.79 0.53 15.20
C LEU A 49 9.93 0.01 16.63
N CYS A 50 8.82 -0.39 17.26
CA CYS A 50 8.85 -0.93 18.62
C CYS A 50 9.59 -2.27 18.73
N ILE A 51 9.83 -2.96 17.60
CA ILE A 51 10.66 -4.19 17.57
C ILE A 51 12.13 -3.91 17.97
N LEU A 52 12.58 -2.66 17.82
CA LEU A 52 13.94 -2.24 18.11
C LEU A 52 14.18 -1.96 19.61
N ARG A 53 13.16 -2.16 20.47
CA ARG A 53 13.33 -2.01 21.93
C ARG A 53 14.26 -3.11 22.45
N ASN A 54 15.10 -2.73 23.39
CA ASN A 54 16.05 -3.65 24.03
C ASN A 54 15.38 -4.39 25.22
N ASP A 55 14.32 -5.19 24.91
CA ASP A 55 13.55 -5.96 25.89
C ASP A 55 13.32 -7.43 25.45
N GLY A 56 14.11 -7.89 24.47
CA GLY A 56 13.97 -9.25 23.92
C GLY A 56 12.64 -9.49 23.20
N GLY A 57 11.98 -8.42 22.75
CA GLY A 57 10.70 -8.49 22.03
C GLY A 57 9.47 -8.56 22.93
N ALA A 58 9.63 -8.51 24.26
CA ALA A 58 8.50 -8.68 25.19
C ALA A 58 7.36 -7.69 24.95
N TRP A 59 7.70 -6.41 24.78
CA TRP A 59 6.67 -5.38 24.50
C TRP A 59 6.05 -5.54 23.10
N TYR A 60 6.89 -5.85 22.09
CA TYR A 60 6.42 -6.00 20.72
C TYR A 60 5.44 -7.17 20.59
N ASN A 61 5.75 -8.32 21.20
CA ASN A 61 4.88 -9.48 21.19
C ASN A 61 3.58 -9.21 21.95
N ALA A 62 3.63 -8.57 23.13
CA ALA A 62 2.44 -8.19 23.88
C ALA A 62 1.55 -7.22 23.08
N PHE A 63 2.15 -6.28 22.32
CA PHE A 63 1.42 -5.40 21.44
C PHE A 63 0.78 -6.17 20.26
N CYS A 64 1.48 -7.11 19.64
CA CYS A 64 0.95 -7.95 18.57
C CYS A 64 -0.20 -8.84 19.06
N ASP A 65 -0.08 -9.41 20.26
CA ASP A 65 -1.13 -10.21 20.90
C ASP A 65 -2.38 -9.37 21.19
N PHE A 66 -2.20 -8.16 21.72
CA PHE A 66 -3.31 -7.23 21.91
C PHE A 66 -4.01 -6.90 20.58
N MET A 67 -3.23 -6.61 19.52
CA MET A 67 -3.77 -6.36 18.18
C MET A 67 -4.50 -7.60 17.61
N GLY A 68 -4.00 -8.80 17.90
CA GLY A 68 -4.56 -10.06 17.43
C GLY A 68 -5.81 -10.53 18.18
N THR A 69 -6.01 -10.10 19.43
CA THR A 69 -7.11 -10.57 20.30
C THR A 69 -8.25 -9.57 20.45
N ASN A 70 -7.99 -8.27 20.24
CA ASN A 70 -8.98 -7.22 20.42
C ASN A 70 -10.01 -7.23 19.27
N TYR A 71 -11.30 -7.38 19.62
CA TYR A 71 -12.40 -7.47 18.63
C TYR A 71 -12.57 -6.20 17.79
N VAL A 72 -12.33 -5.01 18.36
CA VAL A 72 -12.43 -3.73 17.64
C VAL A 72 -11.34 -3.67 16.56
N ILE A 73 -10.12 -4.10 16.91
CA ILE A 73 -9.00 -4.14 15.98
C ILE A 73 -9.22 -5.18 14.89
N LYS A 74 -9.79 -6.35 15.22
CA LYS A 74 -10.17 -7.35 14.22
C LYS A 74 -11.20 -6.81 13.23
N ALA A 75 -12.19 -6.06 13.69
CA ALA A 75 -13.16 -5.40 12.80
C ALA A 75 -12.46 -4.39 11.88
N PHE A 76 -11.51 -3.60 12.43
CA PHE A 76 -10.70 -2.67 11.66
C PHE A 76 -9.79 -3.38 10.65
N GLU A 77 -9.21 -4.53 10.97
CA GLU A 77 -8.43 -5.37 10.07
C GLU A 77 -9.24 -5.81 8.84
N ILE A 78 -10.51 -6.19 9.04
CA ILE A 78 -11.43 -6.55 7.94
C ILE A 78 -11.73 -5.33 7.05
N ILE A 79 -12.00 -4.18 7.67
CA ILE A 79 -12.23 -2.91 6.94
C ILE A 79 -10.97 -2.53 6.15
N LEU A 80 -9.80 -2.65 6.73
CA LEU A 80 -8.52 -2.36 6.09
C LEU A 80 -8.28 -3.26 4.87
N LEU A 81 -8.48 -4.57 5.03
CA LEU A 81 -8.35 -5.53 3.93
C LEU A 81 -9.36 -5.22 2.81
N GLY A 82 -10.61 -4.93 3.16
CA GLY A 82 -11.65 -4.52 2.20
C GLY A 82 -11.28 -3.23 1.47
N ALA A 83 -10.79 -2.21 2.19
CA ALA A 83 -10.34 -0.96 1.61
C ALA A 83 -9.15 -1.14 0.66
N PHE A 84 -8.19 -2.00 1.03
CA PHE A 84 -7.05 -2.34 0.21
C PHE A 84 -7.47 -3.03 -1.10
N LEU A 85 -8.30 -4.07 -1.02
CA LEU A 85 -8.78 -4.79 -2.20
C LEU A 85 -9.62 -3.87 -3.11
N LEU A 86 -10.47 -3.02 -2.53
CA LEU A 86 -11.28 -2.06 -3.29
C LEU A 86 -10.40 -0.99 -3.96
N HIS A 87 -9.35 -0.51 -3.27
CA HIS A 87 -8.38 0.42 -3.85
C HIS A 87 -7.71 -0.17 -5.09
N ILE A 88 -7.23 -1.41 -5.01
CA ILE A 88 -6.63 -2.12 -6.15
C ILE A 88 -7.63 -2.28 -7.27
N ALA A 89 -8.81 -2.82 -6.99
CA ALA A 89 -9.82 -3.12 -8.00
C ALA A 89 -10.25 -1.86 -8.76
N LEU A 90 -10.54 -0.76 -8.04
CA LEU A 90 -10.92 0.51 -8.65
C LEU A 90 -9.79 1.15 -9.45
N THR A 91 -8.55 1.07 -8.95
CA THR A 91 -7.39 1.65 -9.63
C THR A 91 -7.10 0.93 -10.94
N LEU A 92 -7.11 -0.41 -10.93
CA LEU A 92 -6.93 -1.23 -12.13
C LEU A 92 -8.07 -1.01 -13.12
N TRP A 93 -9.32 -0.94 -12.63
CA TRP A 93 -10.48 -0.62 -13.46
C TRP A 93 -10.32 0.73 -14.16
N LEU A 94 -9.97 1.78 -13.42
CA LEU A 94 -9.73 3.11 -13.99
C LEU A 94 -8.56 3.12 -14.98
N ALA A 95 -7.48 2.38 -14.72
CA ALA A 95 -6.35 2.27 -15.62
C ALA A 95 -6.75 1.64 -16.96
N VAL A 96 -7.48 0.52 -16.91
CA VAL A 96 -7.95 -0.21 -18.09
C VAL A 96 -8.95 0.62 -18.89
N THR A 97 -9.98 1.15 -18.22
CA THR A 97 -11.03 1.93 -18.90
C THR A 97 -10.49 3.21 -19.52
N ASN A 98 -9.57 3.90 -18.85
CA ASN A 98 -8.90 5.08 -19.41
C ASN A 98 -8.03 4.74 -20.63
N LYS A 99 -7.38 3.57 -20.62
CA LYS A 99 -6.59 3.11 -21.77
C LYS A 99 -7.49 2.73 -22.96
N MET A 100 -8.61 2.06 -22.70
CA MET A 100 -9.58 1.67 -23.74
C MET A 100 -10.30 2.87 -24.37
N ALA A 101 -10.61 3.90 -23.58
CA ALA A 101 -11.25 5.12 -24.05
C ALA A 101 -10.35 5.98 -24.97
N ARG A 102 -9.05 5.67 -25.06
CA ARG A 102 -8.07 6.43 -25.87
C ARG A 102 -7.28 5.48 -26.79
N PRO A 103 -7.88 4.96 -27.88
CA PRO A 103 -7.22 4.02 -28.78
C PRO A 103 -6.09 4.65 -29.60
N LYS A 104 -6.07 5.98 -29.77
CA LYS A 104 -5.00 6.71 -30.48
C LYS A 104 -4.23 7.60 -29.51
N GLY A 105 -2.90 7.49 -29.52
CA GLY A 105 -2.01 8.35 -28.75
C GLY A 105 -2.07 9.81 -29.21
N TYR A 106 -1.66 10.76 -28.36
CA TYR A 106 -1.56 12.16 -28.72
C TYR A 106 -0.57 12.36 -29.87
N HIS A 107 -0.97 13.09 -30.91
CA HIS A 107 -0.13 13.47 -32.06
C HIS A 107 1.10 14.32 -31.64
N LYS A 108 0.99 15.06 -30.54
CA LYS A 108 2.09 15.74 -29.86
C LYS A 108 2.13 15.25 -28.41
N PRO A 109 3.22 14.57 -27.98
CA PRO A 109 3.37 14.18 -26.59
C PRO A 109 3.48 15.46 -25.75
N GLN A 110 2.40 15.81 -25.05
CA GLN A 110 2.44 16.89 -24.09
C GLN A 110 3.36 16.44 -22.94
N ARG A 111 4.56 17.02 -22.89
CA ARG A 111 5.57 16.81 -21.84
C ARG A 111 5.09 17.42 -20.51
N SER A 112 3.88 17.11 -20.07
CA SER A 112 3.46 17.50 -18.73
C SER A 112 4.06 16.49 -17.73
N LYS A 113 4.66 16.99 -16.67
CA LYS A 113 5.19 16.18 -15.54
C LYS A 113 4.13 15.21 -14.99
N THR A 114 2.85 15.55 -15.08
CA THR A 114 1.69 14.76 -14.67
C THR A 114 1.50 13.47 -15.48
N HIS A 115 1.85 13.44 -16.76
CA HIS A 115 1.65 12.25 -17.61
C HIS A 115 2.62 11.11 -17.26
N THR A 116 3.86 11.44 -16.92
CA THR A 116 4.86 10.45 -16.50
C THR A 116 4.53 9.88 -15.11
N GLY A 117 4.08 10.74 -14.19
CA GLY A 117 3.67 10.34 -12.85
C GLY A 117 2.50 9.36 -12.84
N SER A 118 1.48 9.55 -13.68
CA SER A 118 0.30 8.66 -13.71
C SER A 118 0.62 7.27 -14.28
N LYS A 119 1.56 7.15 -15.23
CA LYS A 119 2.03 5.85 -15.71
C LYS A 119 2.82 5.11 -14.65
N LEU A 120 3.74 5.80 -13.97
CA LEU A 120 4.55 5.23 -12.92
C LEU A 120 3.68 4.72 -11.76
N GLN A 121 2.57 5.41 -11.44
CA GLN A 121 1.64 5.04 -10.38
C GLN A 121 1.03 3.64 -10.59
N VAL A 122 0.65 3.30 -11.82
CA VAL A 122 0.09 1.97 -12.13
C VAL A 122 1.17 0.88 -12.01
N TRP A 123 2.36 1.12 -12.55
CA TRP A 123 3.45 0.15 -12.49
C TRP A 123 3.96 -0.09 -11.07
N THR A 124 4.15 0.99 -10.29
CA THR A 124 4.52 0.84 -8.88
C THR A 124 3.42 0.14 -8.08
N GLY A 125 2.14 0.38 -8.37
CA GLY A 125 1.02 -0.33 -7.76
C GLY A 125 1.05 -1.84 -8.04
N ILE A 126 1.33 -2.26 -9.28
CA ILE A 126 1.46 -3.68 -9.63
C ILE A 126 2.64 -4.33 -8.90
N LEU A 127 3.79 -3.64 -8.84
CA LEU A 127 4.96 -4.13 -8.11
C LEU A 127 4.68 -4.24 -6.60
N ILE A 128 3.94 -3.29 -6.02
CA ILE A 128 3.53 -3.35 -4.62
C ILE A 128 2.68 -4.58 -4.35
N ILE A 129 1.74 -4.95 -5.23
CA ILE A 129 0.93 -6.17 -5.07
C ILE A 129 1.83 -7.40 -4.99
N ALA A 130 2.82 -7.53 -5.88
CA ALA A 130 3.75 -8.66 -5.88
C ALA A 130 4.59 -8.71 -4.58
N CYS A 131 5.14 -7.57 -4.15
CA CYS A 131 5.91 -7.50 -2.91
C CYS A 131 5.04 -7.74 -1.66
N LEU A 132 3.78 -7.29 -1.69
CA LEU A 132 2.85 -7.47 -0.59
C LEU A 132 2.41 -8.93 -0.43
N LEU A 133 2.36 -9.71 -1.52
CA LEU A 133 2.15 -11.14 -1.43
C LEU A 133 3.28 -11.83 -0.64
N LEU A 134 4.54 -11.44 -0.86
CA LEU A 134 5.66 -11.93 -0.04
C LEU A 134 5.49 -11.54 1.42
N HIS A 135 5.13 -10.29 1.70
CA HIS A 135 4.88 -9.81 3.06
C HIS A 135 3.75 -10.59 3.76
N PHE A 136 2.68 -10.90 3.03
CA PHE A 136 1.59 -11.72 3.58
C PHE A 136 2.03 -13.15 3.85
N MET A 137 2.84 -13.75 2.97
CA MET A 137 3.41 -15.08 3.19
C MET A 137 4.33 -15.10 4.43
N ASP A 138 5.13 -14.05 4.61
CA ASP A 138 6.11 -14.01 5.70
C ASP A 138 5.48 -13.73 7.08
N PHE A 139 4.35 -13.03 7.15
CA PHE A 139 3.78 -12.56 8.41
C PHE A 139 2.28 -12.85 8.56
N TYR A 140 1.45 -12.46 7.61
CA TYR A 140 0.00 -12.54 7.78
C TYR A 140 -0.52 -13.97 7.72
N PHE A 141 -0.04 -14.77 6.78
CA PHE A 141 -0.46 -16.17 6.66
C PHE A 141 0.13 -17.06 7.75
N VAL A 142 1.29 -16.70 8.30
CA VAL A 142 1.83 -17.32 9.53
C VAL A 142 0.90 -17.02 10.70
N LYS A 143 0.46 -15.76 10.87
CA LYS A 143 -0.53 -15.37 11.89
C LYS A 143 -1.83 -16.16 11.79
N LEU A 144 -2.26 -16.49 10.58
CA LEU A 144 -3.48 -17.28 10.33
C LEU A 144 -3.26 -18.80 10.42
N GLY A 145 -2.03 -19.27 10.64
CA GLY A 145 -1.69 -20.70 10.65
C GLY A 145 -1.77 -21.38 9.28
N LEU A 146 -1.75 -20.60 8.19
CA LEU A 146 -1.81 -21.11 6.81
C LEU A 146 -0.42 -21.44 6.25
N VAL A 147 0.63 -20.92 6.86
CA VAL A 147 2.03 -21.13 6.50
C VAL A 147 2.80 -21.39 7.79
N ASP A 148 3.74 -22.32 7.74
CA ASP A 148 4.63 -22.61 8.85
C ASP A 148 5.52 -21.40 9.16
N GLY A 149 5.67 -21.11 10.45
CA GLY A 149 6.48 -20.01 10.93
C GLY A 149 6.44 -19.89 12.45
N ASN A 150 7.17 -18.92 12.99
CA ASN A 150 7.17 -18.65 14.42
C ASN A 150 6.00 -17.73 14.78
N LEU A 151 5.16 -18.13 15.74
CA LEU A 151 4.05 -17.33 16.25
C LEU A 151 4.52 -16.16 17.14
N ASP A 152 5.78 -16.20 17.63
CA ASP A 152 6.46 -15.06 18.20
C ASP A 152 6.85 -14.09 17.08
N PHE A 153 6.12 -12.97 16.96
CA PHE A 153 6.31 -12.02 15.85
C PHE A 153 7.67 -11.33 15.86
N TYR A 154 8.26 -11.13 17.06
CA TYR A 154 9.62 -10.60 17.17
C TYR A 154 10.63 -11.57 16.56
N GLN A 155 10.57 -12.85 16.94
CA GLN A 155 11.45 -13.88 16.39
C GLN A 155 11.20 -14.13 14.91
N GLN A 156 9.95 -14.12 14.46
CA GLN A 156 9.58 -14.25 13.06
C GLN A 156 10.24 -13.15 12.21
N ALA A 157 10.18 -11.90 12.65
CA ALA A 157 10.80 -10.79 11.93
C ALA A 157 12.33 -10.91 11.92
N HIS A 158 12.95 -11.25 13.05
CA HIS A 158 14.39 -11.47 13.13
C HIS A 158 14.85 -12.60 12.20
N GLN A 159 14.22 -13.78 12.23
CA GLN A 159 14.56 -14.89 11.34
C GLN A 159 14.42 -14.51 9.86
N LYS A 160 13.40 -13.75 9.48
CA LYS A 160 13.21 -13.34 8.09
C LYS A 160 14.21 -12.29 7.64
N PHE A 161 14.44 -11.26 8.44
CA PHE A 161 15.35 -10.16 8.03
C PHE A 161 16.83 -10.52 8.15
N GLN A 162 17.19 -11.56 8.88
CA GLN A 162 18.54 -12.11 8.90
C GLN A 162 18.96 -12.77 7.58
N ILE A 163 18.00 -13.11 6.72
CA ILE A 163 18.28 -13.69 5.41
C ILE A 163 18.60 -12.54 4.42
N PRO A 164 19.85 -12.44 3.89
CA PRO A 164 20.30 -11.25 3.16
C PRO A 164 19.43 -10.89 1.94
N TYR A 165 19.03 -11.90 1.15
CA TYR A 165 18.21 -11.65 -0.04
C TYR A 165 16.79 -11.18 0.33
N ILE A 166 16.22 -11.63 1.46
CA ILE A 166 14.92 -11.16 1.95
C ILE A 166 15.04 -9.70 2.40
N ALA A 167 16.06 -9.36 3.20
CA ALA A 167 16.31 -7.99 3.63
C ALA A 167 16.45 -7.05 2.43
N VAL A 168 17.22 -7.42 1.41
CA VAL A 168 17.36 -6.64 0.17
C VAL A 168 16.03 -6.50 -0.56
N CYS A 169 15.23 -7.56 -0.69
CA CYS A 169 13.89 -7.50 -1.30
C CYS A 169 12.98 -6.50 -0.59
N TYR A 170 12.97 -6.50 0.76
CA TYR A 170 12.17 -5.54 1.53
C TYR A 170 12.67 -4.09 1.36
N LEU A 171 13.98 -3.86 1.33
CA LEU A 171 14.53 -2.52 1.07
C LEU A 171 14.15 -2.01 -0.32
N LEU A 172 14.21 -2.86 -1.35
CA LEU A 172 13.72 -2.52 -2.70
C LEU A 172 12.21 -2.27 -2.72
N PHE A 173 11.44 -3.05 -1.95
CA PHE A 173 10.01 -2.83 -1.79
C PHE A 173 9.73 -1.42 -1.23
N PHE A 174 10.46 -0.97 -0.21
CA PHE A 174 10.25 0.38 0.35
C PHE A 174 10.56 1.49 -0.64
N VAL A 175 11.53 1.29 -1.54
CA VAL A 175 11.78 2.24 -2.64
C VAL A 175 10.57 2.32 -3.59
N ILE A 176 9.97 1.18 -3.93
CA ILE A 176 8.77 1.13 -4.79
C ILE A 176 7.58 1.83 -4.08
N VAL A 177 7.38 1.55 -2.79
CA VAL A 177 6.35 2.19 -1.95
C VAL A 177 6.57 3.70 -1.89
N TRP A 178 7.81 4.15 -1.74
CA TRP A 178 8.15 5.58 -1.75
C TRP A 178 7.71 6.28 -3.04
N PHE A 179 8.02 5.70 -4.20
CA PHE A 179 7.58 6.24 -5.49
C PHE A 179 6.05 6.29 -5.60
N HIS A 180 5.38 5.25 -5.16
CA HIS A 180 3.92 5.16 -5.18
C HIS A 180 3.28 6.20 -4.27
N MET A 181 3.72 6.30 -3.02
CA MET A 181 3.19 7.24 -2.04
C MET A 181 3.45 8.70 -2.43
N ARG A 182 4.66 9.03 -2.88
CA ARG A 182 5.03 10.38 -3.32
C ARG A 182 4.07 10.91 -4.38
N HIS A 183 3.76 10.10 -5.39
CA HIS A 183 2.83 10.48 -6.45
C HIS A 183 1.37 10.42 -5.98
N GLY A 184 1.01 9.39 -5.21
CA GLY A 184 -0.33 9.20 -4.67
C GLY A 184 -0.75 10.33 -3.75
N PHE A 185 0.14 10.83 -2.89
CA PHE A 185 -0.14 11.93 -1.97
C PHE A 185 -0.62 13.19 -2.71
N ALA A 186 0.14 13.66 -3.69
CA ALA A 186 -0.25 14.81 -4.49
C ALA A 186 -1.55 14.55 -5.29
N ALA A 187 -1.74 13.33 -5.80
CA ALA A 187 -2.94 12.94 -6.55
C ALA A 187 -4.21 12.99 -5.70
N VAL A 188 -4.15 12.68 -4.40
CA VAL A 188 -5.27 12.82 -3.45
C VAL A 188 -5.73 14.28 -3.42
N PHE A 189 -4.83 15.22 -3.15
CA PHE A 189 -5.17 16.64 -3.08
C PHE A 189 -5.67 17.20 -4.42
N GLN A 190 -5.11 16.75 -5.54
CA GLN A 190 -5.58 17.10 -6.88
C GLN A 190 -7.02 16.61 -7.12
N THR A 191 -7.32 15.37 -6.73
CA THR A 191 -8.64 14.77 -6.92
C THR A 191 -9.71 15.43 -6.05
N LEU A 192 -9.34 15.86 -4.84
CA LEU A 192 -10.22 16.55 -3.90
C LEU A 192 -10.35 18.06 -4.19
N GLY A 193 -9.68 18.59 -5.23
CA GLY A 193 -9.73 20.01 -5.58
C GLY A 193 -8.93 20.94 -4.66
N LEU A 194 -8.11 20.36 -3.77
CA LEU A 194 -7.30 21.11 -2.80
C LEU A 194 -5.92 21.51 -3.34
N TYR A 195 -5.57 21.07 -4.54
CA TYR A 195 -4.30 21.36 -5.19
C TYR A 195 -4.47 22.63 -6.08
N ASN A 196 -3.88 23.74 -5.66
CA ASN A 196 -3.92 24.99 -6.40
C ASN A 196 -2.50 25.57 -6.61
N TYR A 197 -2.39 26.64 -7.39
CA TYR A 197 -1.11 27.30 -7.70
C TYR A 197 -0.34 27.72 -6.43
N LYS A 198 -1.03 28.18 -5.39
CA LYS A 198 -0.41 28.68 -4.16
C LYS A 198 0.16 27.56 -3.29
N TYR A 199 -0.55 26.42 -3.17
CA TYR A 199 -0.20 25.34 -2.23
C TYR A 199 0.35 24.09 -2.91
N GLY A 200 0.26 23.97 -4.23
CA GLY A 200 0.64 22.75 -4.96
C GLY A 200 2.07 22.31 -4.70
N LYS A 201 3.03 23.26 -4.73
CA LYS A 201 4.44 22.95 -4.44
C LYS A 201 4.67 22.50 -3.00
N ALA A 202 3.97 23.11 -2.04
CA ALA A 202 4.05 22.72 -0.63
C ALA A 202 3.49 21.31 -0.42
N ILE A 203 2.35 20.97 -1.06
CA ILE A 203 1.75 19.63 -1.01
C ILE A 203 2.72 18.58 -1.57
N GLU A 204 3.41 18.86 -2.67
CA GLU A 204 4.42 17.94 -3.24
C GLU A 204 5.57 17.72 -2.27
N ILE A 205 6.10 18.77 -1.64
CA ILE A 205 7.21 18.68 -0.66
C ILE A 205 6.76 17.89 0.57
N ILE A 206 5.59 18.19 1.12
CA ILE A 206 5.02 17.46 2.27
C ILE A 206 4.85 15.97 1.92
N GLY A 207 4.36 15.66 0.71
CA GLY A 207 4.21 14.28 0.24
C GLY A 207 5.55 13.55 0.13
N ILE A 208 6.62 14.23 -0.33
CA ILE A 208 7.98 13.67 -0.37
C ILE A 208 8.48 13.38 1.05
N ILE A 209 8.36 14.34 1.96
CA ILE A 209 8.81 14.18 3.35
C ILE A 209 8.04 13.03 4.02
N TYR A 210 6.72 13.01 3.88
CA TYR A 210 5.85 11.98 4.44
C TYR A 210 6.23 10.57 3.96
N ALA A 211 6.37 10.38 2.65
CA ALA A 211 6.77 9.11 2.06
C ALA A 211 8.20 8.70 2.51
N THR A 212 9.12 9.67 2.59
CA THR A 212 10.51 9.41 3.01
C THR A 212 10.57 8.97 4.48
N VAL A 213 9.86 9.65 5.37
CA VAL A 213 9.82 9.29 6.80
C VAL A 213 9.30 7.87 6.98
N ILE A 214 8.17 7.52 6.37
CA ILE A 214 7.59 6.16 6.50
C ILE A 214 8.54 5.09 5.97
N CYS A 215 9.12 5.30 4.78
CA CYS A 215 10.01 4.31 4.18
C CYS A 215 11.33 4.18 4.97
N LEU A 216 11.85 5.26 5.54
CA LEU A 216 13.01 5.21 6.43
C LEU A 216 12.70 4.47 7.74
N MET A 217 11.50 4.66 8.33
CA MET A 217 11.08 3.91 9.52
C MET A 217 11.12 2.40 9.25
N PHE A 218 10.54 1.93 8.14
CA PHE A 218 10.60 0.52 7.77
C PHE A 218 12.02 0.05 7.45
N ALA A 219 12.79 0.83 6.69
CA ALA A 219 14.17 0.48 6.36
C ALA A 219 15.05 0.35 7.61
N THR A 220 14.85 1.23 8.60
CA THR A 220 15.54 1.17 9.90
C THR A 220 15.28 -0.15 10.60
N VAL A 221 14.02 -0.62 10.63
CA VAL A 221 13.68 -1.91 11.22
C VAL A 221 14.45 -3.04 10.54
N VAL A 222 14.40 -3.13 9.21
CA VAL A 222 15.06 -4.21 8.47
C VAL A 222 16.58 -4.16 8.65
N VAL A 223 17.19 -2.97 8.53
CA VAL A 223 18.65 -2.82 8.62
C VAL A 223 19.15 -3.14 10.03
N ILE A 224 18.51 -2.62 11.07
CA ILE A 224 18.96 -2.87 12.45
C ILE A 224 18.76 -4.34 12.81
N THR A 225 17.60 -4.92 12.47
CA THR A 225 17.34 -6.35 12.72
C THR A 225 18.32 -7.24 11.97
N PHE A 226 18.73 -6.87 10.74
CA PHE A 226 19.75 -7.58 9.98
C PHE A 226 21.12 -7.51 10.67
N LEU A 227 21.50 -6.34 11.21
CA LEU A 227 22.79 -6.13 11.86
C LEU A 227 22.90 -6.73 13.27
N GLN A 228 21.77 -7.02 13.93
CA GLN A 228 21.73 -7.63 15.26
C GLN A 228 22.07 -9.13 15.26
N VAL A 229 22.52 -9.68 14.14
CA VAL A 229 22.98 -11.08 13.98
C VAL A 229 24.40 -11.32 14.50
N ALA A 230 25.14 -10.28 14.77
CA ALA A 230 26.56 -10.38 15.16
C ALA A 230 26.75 -10.56 16.67
#